data_49afd2278e473f52c159d1ad5ed89bbb
#
_entry.id   49afd2278e473f52c159d1ad5ed89bbb
#
_cell.length_a   1.000
_cell.length_b   1.000
_cell.length_c   1.000
_cell.angle_alpha   90.00
_cell.angle_beta   90.00
_cell.angle_gamma   90.00
#
_symmetry.space_group_name_H-M   'P 1'
#
loop_
_entity.id
_entity.type
_entity.pdbx_description
1 polymer ?
#
loop_
_entity_poly.entity_id
_entity_poly.type
_entity_poly.pdbx_seq_one_letter_code
_entity_poly.pdbx_strand_id
1 'polypeptide(L)'
;MSNHNMSNDSTPLPREGQGGGGAILVTGACGQLGNEMQLQAATHPQHSWFFTDVAAADGAYPAVTPLDITDAAAIDAFVQHHAIDIIVNCAAYTAVDRAEDDEAKALLLNATAPGYLAAAIERRGGHLIQISTDYVFDGTAHTPYTEDLPTCPASAYGRTKLAGEQAVQAANPSAMIIRTAWLYSRFGNNFVKTMMRLGREKEQLGVIFDQVGTPTYARDLAAVIMTAINQGIVPGLYHFSNEGVISWYDFTKAIHRIAGITTCHVRPLHTAEYPTPAARPHYSVLDKTKIKQTYGIEVPYWEDSLKECMEGLTPQAPSPRGEGE
;
A
#
# COMPACT_ATOMS: atom_id res chain seq x y z
N MET A 1 -5.52 -48.35 34.42
CA MET A 1 -6.55 -47.29 34.40
C MET A 1 -5.89 -46.03 33.87
N SER A 2 -6.05 -45.81 32.58
CA SER A 2 -5.38 -44.73 31.88
C SER A 2 -6.41 -43.63 31.62
N ASN A 3 -6.22 -42.46 32.22
CA ASN A 3 -7.03 -41.27 31.95
C ASN A 3 -6.45 -40.55 30.74
N HIS A 4 -7.20 -40.59 29.64
CA HIS A 4 -6.97 -39.71 28.48
C HIS A 4 -7.59 -38.33 28.79
N ASN A 5 -6.73 -37.34 28.92
CA ASN A 5 -7.11 -35.94 28.97
C ASN A 5 -7.30 -35.45 27.52
N MET A 6 -8.53 -35.27 27.07
CA MET A 6 -8.84 -34.60 25.81
C MET A 6 -8.73 -33.09 26.03
N SER A 7 -7.73 -32.46 25.40
CA SER A 7 -7.65 -31.02 25.26
C SER A 7 -8.74 -30.56 24.27
N ASN A 8 -9.69 -29.79 24.78
CA ASN A 8 -10.68 -29.06 23.99
C ASN A 8 -9.96 -27.93 23.25
N ASP A 9 -9.57 -28.16 22.02
CA ASP A 9 -9.12 -27.14 21.08
C ASP A 9 -10.38 -26.55 20.42
N SER A 10 -10.95 -25.52 21.03
CA SER A 10 -12.08 -24.77 20.49
C SER A 10 -11.56 -23.59 19.66
N THR A 11 -11.03 -23.88 18.47
CA THR A 11 -10.89 -22.87 17.43
C THR A 11 -12.29 -22.39 17.04
N PRO A 12 -12.63 -21.09 17.12
CA PRO A 12 -13.91 -20.60 16.65
C PRO A 12 -14.03 -20.85 15.16
N LEU A 13 -15.07 -21.55 14.75
CA LEU A 13 -15.43 -21.69 13.34
C LEU A 13 -15.69 -20.29 12.75
N PRO A 14 -15.24 -20.02 11.50
CA PRO A 14 -15.59 -18.79 10.81
C PRO A 14 -17.11 -18.67 10.76
N ARG A 15 -17.63 -17.49 11.09
CA ARG A 15 -19.05 -17.18 10.91
C ARG A 15 -19.42 -17.39 9.46
N GLU A 16 -20.32 -18.32 9.17
CA GLU A 16 -20.88 -18.53 7.84
C GLU A 16 -21.37 -17.19 7.29
N GLY A 17 -20.84 -16.81 6.11
CA GLY A 17 -21.10 -15.53 5.48
C GLY A 17 -22.59 -15.35 5.19
N GLN A 18 -23.20 -14.42 5.87
CA GLN A 18 -24.41 -13.79 5.36
C GLN A 18 -23.99 -13.02 4.12
N GLY A 19 -24.61 -13.29 2.98
CA GLY A 19 -24.38 -12.62 1.69
C GLY A 19 -24.89 -11.18 1.62
N GLY A 20 -24.52 -10.36 2.64
CA GLY A 20 -24.76 -8.93 2.68
C GLY A 20 -23.41 -8.23 2.76
N GLY A 21 -23.19 -7.23 1.89
CA GLY A 21 -21.95 -6.46 1.86
C GLY A 21 -21.73 -5.72 3.18
N GLY A 22 -20.47 -5.63 3.64
CA GLY A 22 -20.08 -4.86 4.82
C GLY A 22 -19.92 -3.37 4.52
N ALA A 23 -19.94 -2.55 5.56
CA ALA A 23 -19.61 -1.13 5.50
C ALA A 23 -18.09 -0.92 5.59
N ILE A 24 -17.49 -0.38 4.54
CA ILE A 24 -16.04 -0.25 4.39
C ILE A 24 -15.64 1.22 4.41
N LEU A 25 -14.78 1.59 5.36
CA LEU A 25 -14.14 2.91 5.42
C LEU A 25 -12.75 2.84 4.78
N VAL A 26 -12.48 3.70 3.80
CA VAL A 26 -11.15 3.90 3.21
C VAL A 26 -10.64 5.27 3.63
N THR A 27 -9.54 5.33 4.36
CA THR A 27 -8.87 6.59 4.73
C THR A 27 -7.74 6.91 3.75
N GLY A 28 -7.35 8.18 3.63
CA GLY A 28 -6.36 8.59 2.62
C GLY A 28 -6.86 8.36 1.19
N ALA A 29 -8.15 8.58 0.97
CA ALA A 29 -8.84 8.27 -0.27
C ALA A 29 -8.30 9.05 -1.49
N CYS A 30 -7.72 10.24 -1.29
CA CYS A 30 -7.12 11.05 -2.35
C CYS A 30 -5.69 10.62 -2.70
N GLY A 31 -5.10 9.69 -1.95
CA GLY A 31 -3.77 9.12 -2.21
C GLY A 31 -3.75 8.10 -3.36
N GLN A 32 -2.57 7.55 -3.67
CA GLN A 32 -2.40 6.57 -4.75
C GLN A 32 -3.30 5.33 -4.54
N LEU A 33 -3.14 4.64 -3.41
CA LEU A 33 -3.91 3.45 -3.10
C LEU A 33 -5.39 3.77 -2.85
N GLY A 34 -5.69 4.89 -2.17
CA GLY A 34 -7.06 5.31 -1.92
C GLY A 34 -7.87 5.50 -3.21
N ASN A 35 -7.28 6.12 -4.25
CA ASN A 35 -7.92 6.25 -5.56
C ASN A 35 -8.11 4.88 -6.25
N GLU A 36 -7.16 3.94 -6.14
CA GLU A 36 -7.34 2.60 -6.70
C GLU A 36 -8.45 1.83 -5.94
N MET A 37 -8.60 2.04 -4.62
CA MET A 37 -9.73 1.49 -3.85
C MET A 37 -11.07 2.08 -4.29
N GLN A 38 -11.14 3.38 -4.65
CA GLN A 38 -12.35 3.97 -5.22
C GLN A 38 -12.77 3.29 -6.53
N LEU A 39 -11.79 2.90 -7.37
CA LEU A 39 -12.08 2.14 -8.59
C LEU A 39 -12.57 0.73 -8.29
N GLN A 40 -12.02 0.07 -7.27
CA GLN A 40 -12.51 -1.23 -6.81
C GLN A 40 -13.96 -1.14 -6.32
N ALA A 41 -14.32 -0.08 -5.60
CA ALA A 41 -15.68 0.13 -5.10
C ALA A 41 -16.72 0.14 -6.23
N ALA A 42 -16.39 0.72 -7.38
CA ALA A 42 -17.29 0.76 -8.54
C ALA A 42 -17.66 -0.64 -9.08
N THR A 43 -16.80 -1.63 -8.87
CA THR A 43 -17.00 -3.02 -9.30
C THR A 43 -17.51 -3.93 -8.17
N HIS A 44 -17.67 -3.40 -6.95
CA HIS A 44 -18.13 -4.14 -5.76
C HIS A 44 -19.31 -3.45 -5.08
N PRO A 45 -20.47 -3.31 -5.77
CA PRO A 45 -21.64 -2.57 -5.27
C PRO A 45 -22.36 -3.27 -4.11
N GLN A 46 -21.98 -4.51 -3.77
CA GLN A 46 -22.53 -5.22 -2.62
C GLN A 46 -22.08 -4.62 -1.28
N HIS A 47 -20.98 -3.84 -1.24
CA HIS A 47 -20.49 -3.16 -0.06
C HIS A 47 -20.96 -1.70 0.01
N SER A 48 -21.13 -1.19 1.22
CA SER A 48 -21.32 0.25 1.48
C SER A 48 -19.96 0.91 1.66
N TRP A 49 -19.62 1.85 0.79
CA TRP A 49 -18.31 2.48 0.74
C TRP A 49 -18.31 3.88 1.32
N PHE A 50 -17.34 4.16 2.18
CA PHE A 50 -17.08 5.47 2.77
C PHE A 50 -15.63 5.86 2.50
N PHE A 51 -15.41 6.95 1.79
CA PHE A 51 -14.09 7.46 1.44
C PHE A 51 -13.80 8.73 2.21
N THR A 52 -12.65 8.77 2.91
CA THR A 52 -12.28 9.92 3.73
C THR A 52 -10.83 10.34 3.50
N ASP A 53 -10.60 11.66 3.64
CA ASP A 53 -9.27 12.27 3.64
C ASP A 53 -9.29 13.50 4.54
N VAL A 54 -8.13 14.16 4.80
CA VAL A 54 -8.06 15.40 5.61
C VAL A 54 -8.81 16.56 4.96
N ALA A 55 -8.95 16.56 3.63
CA ALA A 55 -9.73 17.53 2.88
C ALA A 55 -10.68 16.81 1.92
N ALA A 56 -11.86 17.38 1.73
CA ALA A 56 -12.73 16.94 0.65
C ALA A 56 -12.05 17.20 -0.70
N ALA A 57 -12.16 16.25 -1.62
CA ALA A 57 -11.77 16.49 -3.00
C ALA A 57 -12.99 16.97 -3.78
N ASP A 58 -12.99 18.24 -4.19
CA ASP A 58 -14.05 18.81 -5.02
C ASP A 58 -14.13 18.06 -6.37
N GLY A 59 -15.34 17.61 -6.70
CA GLY A 59 -15.60 16.88 -7.95
C GLY A 59 -15.13 15.43 -7.96
N ALA A 60 -14.66 14.88 -6.84
CA ALA A 60 -14.35 13.46 -6.74
C ALA A 60 -15.65 12.62 -6.77
N TYR A 61 -15.61 11.52 -7.49
CA TYR A 61 -16.66 10.49 -7.44
C TYR A 61 -16.00 9.13 -7.21
N PRO A 62 -16.38 8.43 -6.15
CA PRO A 62 -17.36 8.80 -5.10
C PRO A 62 -16.90 9.98 -4.24
N ALA A 63 -17.86 10.63 -3.55
CA ALA A 63 -17.56 11.78 -2.71
C ALA A 63 -16.61 11.41 -1.55
N VAL A 64 -15.59 12.24 -1.34
CA VAL A 64 -14.63 12.09 -0.24
C VAL A 64 -15.03 13.00 0.90
N THR A 65 -15.34 12.41 2.06
CA THR A 65 -15.74 13.13 3.28
C THR A 65 -14.51 13.55 4.07
N PRO A 66 -14.41 14.77 4.59
CA PRO A 66 -13.33 15.17 5.48
C PRO A 66 -13.32 14.33 6.77
N LEU A 67 -12.16 13.72 7.09
CA LEU A 67 -11.92 13.05 8.36
C LEU A 67 -10.42 13.13 8.66
N ASP A 68 -10.07 13.81 9.75
CA ASP A 68 -8.71 13.80 10.26
C ASP A 68 -8.48 12.56 11.12
N ILE A 69 -7.62 11.66 10.65
CA ILE A 69 -7.30 10.41 11.36
C ILE A 69 -6.49 10.65 12.66
N THR A 70 -6.05 11.87 12.94
CA THR A 70 -5.40 12.23 14.19
C THR A 70 -6.40 12.60 15.30
N ASP A 71 -7.68 12.76 14.96
CA ASP A 71 -8.78 12.98 15.89
C ASP A 71 -9.49 11.67 16.24
N ALA A 72 -9.13 11.09 17.37
CA ALA A 72 -9.70 9.83 17.85
C ALA A 72 -11.23 9.91 18.09
N ALA A 73 -11.74 11.06 18.52
CA ALA A 73 -13.18 11.24 18.77
C ALA A 73 -13.96 11.31 17.48
N ALA A 74 -13.43 11.99 16.46
CA ALA A 74 -14.03 12.05 15.13
C ALA A 74 -14.06 10.67 14.45
N ILE A 75 -12.97 9.88 14.59
CA ILE A 75 -12.91 8.49 14.10
C ILE A 75 -14.00 7.64 14.76
N ASP A 76 -14.09 7.68 16.11
CA ASP A 76 -15.10 6.91 16.85
C ASP A 76 -16.52 7.28 16.42
N ALA A 77 -16.81 8.56 16.34
CA ALA A 77 -18.12 9.05 15.92
C ALA A 77 -18.46 8.55 14.49
N PHE A 78 -17.50 8.62 13.57
CA PHE A 78 -17.67 8.17 12.19
C PHE A 78 -17.91 6.66 12.11
N VAL A 79 -17.07 5.86 12.77
CA VAL A 79 -17.16 4.40 12.77
C VAL A 79 -18.48 3.91 13.36
N GLN A 80 -18.96 4.55 14.45
CA GLN A 80 -20.24 4.20 15.08
C GLN A 80 -21.43 4.66 14.24
N HIS A 81 -21.40 5.90 13.75
CA HIS A 81 -22.52 6.48 12.98
C HIS A 81 -22.81 5.69 11.70
N HIS A 82 -21.75 5.32 10.98
CA HIS A 82 -21.86 4.58 9.71
C HIS A 82 -21.83 3.06 9.88
N ALA A 83 -21.79 2.57 11.11
CA ALA A 83 -21.74 1.14 11.41
C ALA A 83 -20.61 0.40 10.66
N ILE A 84 -19.41 1.01 10.58
CA ILE A 84 -18.27 0.48 9.82
C ILE A 84 -17.87 -0.91 10.31
N ASP A 85 -17.68 -1.85 9.38
CA ASP A 85 -17.24 -3.23 9.65
C ASP A 85 -15.77 -3.44 9.32
N ILE A 86 -15.25 -2.69 8.31
CA ILE A 86 -13.87 -2.82 7.84
C ILE A 86 -13.29 -1.43 7.62
N ILE A 87 -12.07 -1.20 8.10
CA ILE A 87 -11.28 -0.01 7.76
C ILE A 87 -10.10 -0.44 6.87
N VAL A 88 -9.92 0.22 5.73
CA VAL A 88 -8.71 0.14 4.90
C VAL A 88 -7.94 1.45 5.07
N ASN A 89 -6.86 1.42 5.87
CA ASN A 89 -6.06 2.61 6.12
C ASN A 89 -4.99 2.80 5.04
N CYS A 90 -5.28 3.68 4.07
CA CYS A 90 -4.35 4.12 3.03
C CYS A 90 -3.65 5.44 3.41
N ALA A 91 -4.06 6.10 4.50
CA ALA A 91 -3.45 7.35 4.95
C ALA A 91 -2.10 7.07 5.64
N ALA A 92 -1.08 7.86 5.30
CA ALA A 92 0.25 7.78 5.91
C ALA A 92 1.07 9.05 5.62
N TYR A 93 2.06 9.31 6.46
CA TYR A 93 3.14 10.23 6.17
C TYR A 93 4.19 9.50 5.31
N THR A 94 4.26 9.80 4.02
CA THR A 94 5.09 9.05 3.05
C THR A 94 6.31 9.84 2.55
N ALA A 95 6.52 11.07 3.02
CA ALA A 95 7.66 11.89 2.64
C ALA A 95 8.92 11.43 3.41
N VAL A 96 9.56 10.35 2.92
CA VAL A 96 10.65 9.63 3.59
C VAL A 96 11.77 10.56 4.08
N ASP A 97 12.29 11.45 3.21
CA ASP A 97 13.36 12.37 3.57
C ASP A 97 12.91 13.42 4.59
N ARG A 98 11.69 13.95 4.47
CA ARG A 98 11.15 14.92 5.43
C ARG A 98 10.85 14.31 6.79
N ALA A 99 10.65 13.00 6.87
CA ALA A 99 10.42 12.33 8.14
C ALA A 99 11.66 12.41 9.06
N GLU A 100 12.86 12.56 8.52
CA GLU A 100 14.07 12.76 9.33
C GLU A 100 14.05 14.12 10.08
N ASP A 101 13.44 15.14 9.48
CA ASP A 101 13.33 16.48 10.09
C ASP A 101 12.03 16.65 10.91
N ASP A 102 10.99 15.84 10.65
CA ASP A 102 9.65 15.96 11.26
C ASP A 102 9.13 14.57 11.74
N GLU A 103 9.98 13.88 12.51
CA GLU A 103 9.66 12.54 13.03
C GLU A 103 8.42 12.55 13.93
N ALA A 104 8.17 13.65 14.66
CA ALA A 104 6.99 13.77 15.53
C ALA A 104 5.68 13.71 14.70
N LYS A 105 5.61 14.42 13.58
CA LYS A 105 4.45 14.38 12.70
C LYS A 105 4.34 13.05 11.97
N ALA A 106 5.48 12.50 11.54
CA ALA A 106 5.51 11.15 10.95
C ALA A 106 5.00 10.10 11.96
N LEU A 107 5.39 10.18 13.23
CA LEU A 107 4.93 9.29 14.31
C LEU A 107 3.42 9.44 14.55
N LEU A 108 2.91 10.68 14.60
CA LEU A 108 1.48 10.95 14.77
C LEU A 108 0.65 10.27 13.66
N LEU A 109 1.06 10.44 12.39
CA LEU A 109 0.31 9.93 11.24
C LEU A 109 0.56 8.45 10.95
N ASN A 110 1.76 7.94 11.24
CA ASN A 110 2.13 6.55 10.92
C ASN A 110 1.92 5.56 12.07
N ALA A 111 1.79 6.05 13.32
CA ALA A 111 1.66 5.18 14.48
C ALA A 111 0.43 5.53 15.33
N THR A 112 0.34 6.77 15.83
CA THR A 112 -0.75 7.15 16.75
C THR A 112 -2.11 7.07 16.06
N ALA A 113 -2.25 7.64 14.88
CA ALA A 113 -3.51 7.63 14.12
C ALA A 113 -3.95 6.22 13.69
N PRO A 114 -3.09 5.32 13.16
CA PRO A 114 -3.44 3.92 12.96
C PRO A 114 -3.90 3.21 14.23
N GLY A 115 -3.28 3.51 15.40
CA GLY A 115 -3.72 3.00 16.69
C GLY A 115 -5.15 3.44 17.04
N TYR A 116 -5.54 4.68 16.74
CA TYR A 116 -6.91 5.18 16.93
C TYR A 116 -7.91 4.45 16.03
N LEU A 117 -7.57 4.27 14.75
CA LEU A 117 -8.41 3.50 13.81
C LEU A 117 -8.60 2.06 14.28
N ALA A 118 -7.51 1.42 14.72
CA ALA A 118 -7.52 0.05 15.25
C ALA A 118 -8.40 -0.07 16.47
N ALA A 119 -8.27 0.83 17.45
CA ALA A 119 -9.09 0.86 18.66
C ALA A 119 -10.58 1.12 18.37
N ALA A 120 -10.89 2.02 17.42
CA ALA A 120 -12.26 2.33 17.05
C ALA A 120 -12.96 1.13 16.42
N ILE A 121 -12.31 0.43 15.49
CA ILE A 121 -12.91 -0.72 14.81
C ILE A 121 -12.97 -1.95 15.70
N GLU A 122 -12.01 -2.15 16.62
CA GLU A 122 -12.03 -3.24 17.61
C GLU A 122 -13.26 -3.16 18.49
N ARG A 123 -13.64 -1.95 18.97
CA ARG A 123 -14.86 -1.75 19.76
C ARG A 123 -16.13 -2.19 19.04
N ARG A 124 -16.11 -2.29 17.72
CA ARG A 124 -17.22 -2.83 16.91
C ARG A 124 -17.07 -4.32 16.58
N GLY A 125 -15.94 -4.94 16.93
CA GLY A 125 -15.61 -6.30 16.51
C GLY A 125 -15.35 -6.42 15.01
N GLY A 126 -14.91 -5.33 14.36
CA GLY A 126 -14.57 -5.29 12.94
C GLY A 126 -13.07 -5.43 12.68
N HIS A 127 -12.67 -5.28 11.41
CA HIS A 127 -11.30 -5.51 10.97
C HIS A 127 -10.63 -4.24 10.44
N LEU A 128 -9.33 -4.11 10.71
CA LEU A 128 -8.46 -3.11 10.11
C LEU A 128 -7.50 -3.76 9.11
N ILE A 129 -7.42 -3.24 7.90
CA ILE A 129 -6.32 -3.51 6.95
C ILE A 129 -5.40 -2.29 6.97
N GLN A 130 -4.18 -2.49 7.52
CA GLN A 130 -3.16 -1.45 7.68
C GLN A 130 -2.06 -1.62 6.63
N ILE A 131 -1.74 -0.55 5.91
CA ILE A 131 -0.61 -0.57 4.97
C ILE A 131 0.66 -0.15 5.68
N SER A 132 1.72 -0.97 5.56
CA SER A 132 3.06 -0.73 6.08
C SER A 132 4.11 -0.74 4.96
N THR A 133 5.38 -0.89 5.28
CA THR A 133 6.52 -0.67 4.36
C THR A 133 7.64 -1.69 4.56
N ASP A 134 8.42 -1.89 3.51
CA ASP A 134 9.72 -2.57 3.51
C ASP A 134 10.80 -1.85 4.35
N TYR A 135 10.66 -0.54 4.60
CA TYR A 135 11.59 0.26 5.41
C TYR A 135 11.64 -0.15 6.89
N VAL A 136 10.83 -1.09 7.32
CA VAL A 136 10.94 -1.69 8.66
C VAL A 136 12.16 -2.61 8.80
N PHE A 137 12.77 -3.01 7.70
CA PHE A 137 13.99 -3.83 7.64
C PHE A 137 15.24 -2.95 7.50
N ASP A 138 16.41 -3.51 7.81
CA ASP A 138 17.72 -2.84 7.74
C ASP A 138 18.28 -2.69 6.30
N GLY A 139 17.73 -3.43 5.34
CA GLY A 139 18.18 -3.39 3.96
C GLY A 139 19.48 -4.16 3.67
N THR A 140 19.94 -5.04 4.57
CA THR A 140 21.22 -5.75 4.45
C THR A 140 21.08 -7.19 4.00
N ALA A 141 19.86 -7.71 3.83
CA ALA A 141 19.63 -9.08 3.36
C ALA A 141 20.11 -9.29 1.92
N HIS A 142 20.24 -10.54 1.55
CA HIS A 142 20.57 -11.02 0.19
C HIS A 142 19.57 -12.09 -0.30
N THR A 143 18.53 -12.34 0.49
CA THR A 143 17.36 -13.15 0.17
C THR A 143 16.10 -12.37 0.51
N PRO A 144 14.94 -12.65 -0.12
CA PRO A 144 13.72 -11.94 0.18
C PRO A 144 13.36 -11.97 1.67
N TYR A 145 12.94 -10.82 2.20
CA TYR A 145 12.48 -10.71 3.59
C TYR A 145 11.15 -11.44 3.76
N THR A 146 11.10 -12.36 4.71
CA THR A 146 9.86 -13.00 5.18
C THR A 146 9.26 -12.21 6.35
N GLU A 147 7.97 -12.44 6.66
CA GLU A 147 7.24 -11.67 7.68
C GLU A 147 7.76 -11.89 9.10
N ASP A 148 8.41 -13.01 9.37
CA ASP A 148 8.96 -13.41 10.66
C ASP A 148 10.41 -12.92 10.92
N LEU A 149 11.07 -12.34 9.90
CA LEU A 149 12.40 -11.79 10.08
C LEU A 149 12.40 -10.56 11.00
N PRO A 150 13.46 -10.39 11.83
CA PRO A 150 13.59 -9.25 12.72
C PRO A 150 13.57 -7.93 11.96
N THR A 151 12.83 -6.97 12.49
CA THR A 151 12.82 -5.59 11.97
C THR A 151 13.93 -4.76 12.58
N CYS A 152 14.57 -3.90 11.79
CA CYS A 152 15.62 -2.97 12.22
C CYS A 152 15.62 -1.72 11.32
N PRO A 153 14.62 -0.82 11.45
CA PRO A 153 14.47 0.33 10.56
C PRO A 153 15.61 1.34 10.72
N ALA A 154 16.26 1.71 9.62
CA ALA A 154 17.36 2.67 9.59
C ALA A 154 16.90 4.14 9.50
N SER A 155 15.67 4.42 9.08
CA SER A 155 15.12 5.76 8.85
C SER A 155 13.98 6.10 9.81
N ALA A 156 13.72 7.40 10.03
CA ALA A 156 12.57 7.89 10.81
C ALA A 156 11.23 7.37 10.20
N TYR A 157 11.12 7.37 8.88
CA TYR A 157 9.97 6.79 8.20
C TYR A 157 9.76 5.32 8.58
N GLY A 158 10.80 4.50 8.48
CA GLY A 158 10.74 3.08 8.85
C GLY A 158 10.39 2.88 10.33
N ARG A 159 11.02 3.64 11.25
CA ARG A 159 10.72 3.57 12.70
C ARG A 159 9.28 3.91 13.00
N THR A 160 8.76 4.99 12.41
CA THR A 160 7.36 5.42 12.65
C THR A 160 6.34 4.46 12.06
N LYS A 161 6.62 3.85 10.89
CA LYS A 161 5.77 2.81 10.31
C LYS A 161 5.76 1.54 11.16
N LEU A 162 6.91 1.10 11.65
CA LEU A 162 7.01 -0.05 12.56
C LEU A 162 6.25 0.19 13.88
N ALA A 163 6.38 1.39 14.45
CA ALA A 163 5.61 1.78 15.62
C ALA A 163 4.10 1.70 15.35
N GLY A 164 3.67 2.02 14.12
CA GLY A 164 2.28 1.86 13.67
C GLY A 164 1.82 0.41 13.60
N GLU A 165 2.65 -0.51 13.09
CA GLU A 165 2.34 -1.94 13.11
C GLU A 165 2.09 -2.42 14.55
N GLN A 166 2.97 -2.02 15.47
CA GLN A 166 2.87 -2.37 16.89
C GLN A 166 1.61 -1.78 17.55
N ALA A 167 1.31 -0.51 17.29
CA ALA A 167 0.11 0.16 17.81
C ALA A 167 -1.18 -0.50 17.30
N VAL A 168 -1.23 -0.85 16.02
CA VAL A 168 -2.36 -1.55 15.40
C VAL A 168 -2.54 -2.94 16.01
N GLN A 169 -1.48 -3.74 16.11
CA GLN A 169 -1.55 -5.09 16.70
C GLN A 169 -1.99 -5.08 18.17
N ALA A 170 -1.52 -4.08 18.95
CA ALA A 170 -1.90 -3.94 20.34
C ALA A 170 -3.37 -3.56 20.52
N ALA A 171 -3.93 -2.73 19.61
CA ALA A 171 -5.29 -2.22 19.70
C ALA A 171 -6.33 -3.11 18.99
N ASN A 172 -5.96 -3.81 17.92
CA ASN A 172 -6.82 -4.73 17.16
C ASN A 172 -6.01 -5.98 16.77
N PRO A 173 -5.98 -7.04 17.59
CA PRO A 173 -5.28 -8.28 17.27
C PRO A 173 -5.80 -9.01 16.03
N SER A 174 -7.01 -8.68 15.58
CA SER A 174 -7.63 -9.21 14.35
C SER A 174 -7.28 -8.39 13.10
N ALA A 175 -6.40 -7.40 13.19
CA ALA A 175 -5.97 -6.61 12.05
C ALA A 175 -5.13 -7.43 11.05
N MET A 176 -5.26 -7.06 9.77
CA MET A 176 -4.37 -7.47 8.70
C MET A 176 -3.39 -6.32 8.41
N ILE A 177 -2.08 -6.58 8.49
CA ILE A 177 -1.04 -5.61 8.16
C ILE A 177 -0.36 -6.06 6.88
N ILE A 178 -0.25 -5.17 5.89
CA ILE A 178 0.42 -5.47 4.61
C ILE A 178 1.62 -4.54 4.45
N ARG A 179 2.84 -5.09 4.50
CA ARG A 179 4.05 -4.37 4.10
C ARG A 179 4.16 -4.37 2.58
N THR A 180 4.42 -3.21 2.00
CA THR A 180 4.62 -3.04 0.56
C THR A 180 5.87 -2.19 0.28
N ALA A 181 6.31 -2.15 -0.97
CA ALA A 181 7.50 -1.45 -1.41
C ALA A 181 7.24 -0.70 -2.72
N TRP A 182 7.89 0.45 -2.93
CA TRP A 182 7.97 1.17 -4.20
C TRP A 182 6.61 1.39 -4.88
N LEU A 183 5.62 1.83 -4.09
CA LEU A 183 4.24 2.00 -4.55
C LEU A 183 4.13 3.08 -5.64
N TYR A 184 3.49 2.75 -6.74
CA TYR A 184 3.18 3.68 -7.82
C TYR A 184 1.75 3.46 -8.34
N SER A 185 1.20 4.48 -8.98
CA SER A 185 -0.14 4.48 -9.57
C SER A 185 -0.23 5.54 -10.66
N ARG A 186 -1.27 5.48 -11.46
CA ARG A 186 -1.67 6.59 -12.34
C ARG A 186 -2.15 7.81 -11.56
N PHE A 187 -2.45 7.68 -10.28
CA PHE A 187 -2.84 8.77 -9.39
C PHE A 187 -1.67 9.30 -8.58
N GLY A 188 -1.80 10.52 -8.07
CA GLY A 188 -0.80 11.16 -7.21
C GLY A 188 0.56 11.36 -7.91
N ASN A 189 1.55 11.76 -7.12
CA ASN A 189 2.94 11.90 -7.55
C ASN A 189 3.72 10.63 -7.18
N ASN A 190 4.54 10.13 -8.10
CA ASN A 190 5.36 8.92 -7.87
C ASN A 190 6.58 8.89 -8.79
N PHE A 191 7.41 7.86 -8.59
CA PHE A 191 8.65 7.68 -9.33
C PHE A 191 8.42 7.53 -10.83
N VAL A 192 7.39 6.78 -11.27
CA VAL A 192 7.10 6.54 -12.70
C VAL A 192 6.84 7.87 -13.41
N LYS A 193 5.93 8.70 -12.88
CA LYS A 193 5.64 10.02 -13.45
C LYS A 193 6.84 10.95 -13.45
N THR A 194 7.63 10.90 -12.38
CA THR A 194 8.86 11.70 -12.26
C THR A 194 9.87 11.32 -13.33
N MET A 195 10.13 10.01 -13.54
CA MET A 195 11.07 9.54 -14.54
C MET A 195 10.56 9.80 -15.98
N MET A 196 9.25 9.68 -16.22
CA MET A 196 8.67 10.06 -17.51
C MET A 196 8.87 11.56 -17.82
N ARG A 197 8.64 12.43 -16.84
CA ARG A 197 8.82 13.88 -16.99
C ARG A 197 10.30 14.22 -17.19
N LEU A 198 11.17 13.78 -16.29
CA LEU A 198 12.60 14.07 -16.37
C LEU A 198 13.24 13.50 -17.65
N GLY A 199 12.80 12.33 -18.10
CA GLY A 199 13.28 11.74 -19.35
C GLY A 199 12.93 12.53 -20.61
N ARG A 200 11.84 13.32 -20.57
CA ARG A 200 11.47 14.24 -21.65
C ARG A 200 12.18 15.60 -21.57
N GLU A 201 12.54 16.04 -20.35
CA GLU A 201 13.12 17.35 -20.08
C GLU A 201 14.66 17.35 -20.11
N LYS A 202 15.31 16.21 -19.85
CA LYS A 202 16.75 16.09 -19.66
C LYS A 202 17.39 15.22 -20.72
N GLU A 203 18.59 15.60 -21.17
CA GLU A 203 19.42 14.77 -22.04
C GLU A 203 20.10 13.62 -21.29
N GLN A 204 20.31 13.77 -19.98
CA GLN A 204 20.93 12.77 -19.12
C GLN A 204 20.30 12.74 -17.72
N LEU A 205 20.13 11.53 -17.19
CA LEU A 205 19.72 11.26 -15.81
C LEU A 205 20.68 10.26 -15.17
N GLY A 206 21.08 10.54 -13.93
CA GLY A 206 21.74 9.56 -13.05
C GLY A 206 20.70 8.88 -12.17
N VAL A 207 20.68 7.55 -12.12
CA VAL A 207 19.72 6.77 -11.31
C VAL A 207 20.42 5.63 -10.59
N ILE A 208 20.11 5.43 -9.34
CA ILE A 208 20.74 4.45 -8.46
C ILE A 208 20.47 3.03 -8.94
N PHE A 209 21.54 2.20 -9.04
CA PHE A 209 21.46 0.81 -9.48
C PHE A 209 21.74 -0.20 -8.38
N ASP A 210 22.34 0.21 -7.26
CA ASP A 210 22.74 -0.63 -6.13
C ASP A 210 21.73 -0.61 -4.97
N GLN A 211 20.52 -0.11 -5.22
CA GLN A 211 19.34 -0.31 -4.38
C GLN A 211 18.36 -1.21 -5.13
N VAL A 212 18.08 -2.38 -4.56
CA VAL A 212 17.34 -3.46 -5.20
C VAL A 212 16.06 -3.75 -4.43
N GLY A 213 14.95 -3.80 -5.13
CA GLY A 213 13.62 -4.03 -4.57
C GLY A 213 12.64 -4.49 -5.63
N THR A 214 11.35 -4.34 -5.35
CA THR A 214 10.28 -4.65 -6.30
C THR A 214 9.23 -3.54 -6.30
N PRO A 215 8.88 -2.97 -7.46
CA PRO A 215 7.78 -2.01 -7.56
C PRO A 215 6.45 -2.67 -7.22
N THR A 216 5.52 -1.87 -6.69
CA THR A 216 4.13 -2.28 -6.45
C THR A 216 3.17 -1.35 -7.18
N TYR A 217 2.42 -1.87 -8.12
CA TYR A 217 1.30 -1.13 -8.70
C TYR A 217 0.14 -1.10 -7.69
N ALA A 218 -0.30 0.10 -7.30
CA ALA A 218 -1.32 0.27 -6.28
C ALA A 218 -2.66 -0.40 -6.64
N ARG A 219 -2.96 -0.56 -7.93
CA ARG A 219 -4.14 -1.30 -8.42
C ARG A 219 -4.06 -2.79 -8.05
N ASP A 220 -2.88 -3.41 -8.18
CA ASP A 220 -2.70 -4.81 -7.83
C ASP A 220 -2.82 -5.01 -6.31
N LEU A 221 -2.25 -4.09 -5.52
CA LEU A 221 -2.43 -4.10 -4.07
C LEU A 221 -3.91 -3.90 -3.69
N ALA A 222 -4.64 -3.00 -4.34
CA ALA A 222 -6.06 -2.81 -4.13
C ALA A 222 -6.88 -4.06 -4.47
N ALA A 223 -6.52 -4.78 -5.54
CA ALA A 223 -7.16 -6.05 -5.91
C ALA A 223 -6.94 -7.15 -4.85
N VAL A 224 -5.74 -7.22 -4.27
CA VAL A 224 -5.44 -8.16 -3.17
C VAL A 224 -6.20 -7.79 -1.90
N ILE A 225 -6.31 -6.51 -1.56
CA ILE A 225 -7.13 -6.04 -0.45
C ILE A 225 -8.60 -6.46 -0.66
N MET A 226 -9.13 -6.28 -1.87
CA MET A 226 -10.49 -6.72 -2.19
C MET A 226 -10.66 -8.24 -2.11
N THR A 227 -9.65 -9.00 -2.53
CA THR A 227 -9.67 -10.45 -2.38
C THR A 227 -9.77 -10.84 -0.90
N ALA A 228 -8.98 -10.20 -0.02
CA ALA A 228 -9.04 -10.44 1.41
C ALA A 228 -10.41 -10.06 2.01
N ILE A 229 -10.99 -8.93 1.59
CA ILE A 229 -12.32 -8.52 2.03
C ILE A 229 -13.40 -9.53 1.61
N ASN A 230 -13.38 -9.98 0.35
CA ASN A 230 -14.40 -10.86 -0.21
C ASN A 230 -14.30 -12.32 0.29
N GLN A 231 -13.08 -12.81 0.55
CA GLN A 231 -12.86 -14.18 1.05
C GLN A 231 -12.90 -14.28 2.58
N GLY A 232 -12.90 -13.15 3.28
CA GLY A 232 -12.75 -13.04 4.73
C GLY A 232 -11.31 -12.67 5.09
N ILE A 233 -11.18 -11.60 5.89
CA ILE A 233 -9.88 -11.10 6.35
C ILE A 233 -9.27 -12.11 7.32
N VAL A 234 -8.10 -12.66 6.96
CA VAL A 234 -7.30 -13.50 7.85
C VAL A 234 -6.31 -12.59 8.59
N PRO A 235 -6.42 -12.48 9.92
CA PRO A 235 -5.53 -11.63 10.71
C PRO A 235 -4.06 -11.99 10.54
N GLY A 236 -3.18 -10.98 10.63
CA GLY A 236 -1.74 -11.20 10.64
C GLY A 236 -0.96 -10.21 9.80
N LEU A 237 0.35 -10.43 9.76
CA LEU A 237 1.31 -9.65 8.99
C LEU A 237 1.56 -10.35 7.64
N TYR A 238 1.52 -9.58 6.57
CA TYR A 238 1.71 -10.04 5.19
C TYR A 238 2.64 -9.12 4.42
N HIS A 239 3.26 -9.65 3.39
CA HIS A 239 4.02 -8.89 2.41
C HIS A 239 3.33 -8.91 1.06
N PHE A 240 3.32 -7.76 0.36
CA PHE A 240 2.85 -7.67 -1.01
C PHE A 240 3.68 -6.65 -1.82
N SER A 241 4.19 -7.09 -2.95
CA SER A 241 4.70 -6.29 -4.07
C SER A 241 4.47 -7.11 -5.35
N ASN A 242 4.62 -6.51 -6.54
CA ASN A 242 4.58 -7.28 -7.77
C ASN A 242 5.72 -8.33 -7.81
N GLU A 243 5.69 -9.31 -8.73
CA GLU A 243 6.78 -10.26 -8.90
C GLU A 243 7.96 -9.63 -9.64
N GLY A 244 9.16 -10.14 -9.38
CA GLY A 244 10.42 -9.70 -9.98
C GLY A 244 11.30 -8.92 -8.99
N VAL A 245 12.54 -8.67 -9.41
CA VAL A 245 13.56 -7.98 -8.61
C VAL A 245 14.36 -7.07 -9.53
N ILE A 246 14.43 -5.78 -9.22
CA ILE A 246 15.08 -4.77 -10.04
C ILE A 246 15.71 -3.65 -9.20
N SER A 247 16.56 -2.86 -9.82
CA SER A 247 17.04 -1.58 -9.28
C SER A 247 16.17 -0.40 -9.73
N TRP A 248 16.34 0.77 -9.11
CA TRP A 248 15.73 2.02 -9.60
C TRP A 248 16.20 2.37 -11.01
N TYR A 249 17.45 2.03 -11.36
CA TYR A 249 17.99 2.19 -12.70
C TYR A 249 17.23 1.34 -13.73
N ASP A 250 17.01 0.04 -13.42
CA ASP A 250 16.25 -0.85 -14.30
C ASP A 250 14.82 -0.38 -14.47
N PHE A 251 14.20 0.07 -13.37
CA PHE A 251 12.84 0.62 -13.40
C PHE A 251 12.76 1.84 -14.31
N THR A 252 13.73 2.77 -14.22
CA THR A 252 13.79 3.96 -15.09
C THR A 252 13.98 3.57 -16.55
N LYS A 253 14.85 2.58 -16.83
CA LYS A 253 15.07 2.08 -18.20
C LYS A 253 13.79 1.49 -18.80
N ALA A 254 13.02 0.73 -18.00
CA ALA A 254 11.74 0.19 -18.43
C ALA A 254 10.70 1.29 -18.68
N ILE A 255 10.58 2.27 -17.77
CA ILE A 255 9.69 3.42 -17.91
C ILE A 255 9.98 4.17 -19.22
N HIS A 256 11.27 4.49 -19.49
CA HIS A 256 11.65 5.20 -20.71
C HIS A 256 11.35 4.37 -21.97
N ARG A 257 11.64 3.07 -21.95
CA ARG A 257 11.35 2.17 -23.07
C ARG A 257 9.85 2.11 -23.38
N ILE A 258 9.00 1.94 -22.38
CA ILE A 258 7.54 1.87 -22.52
C ILE A 258 6.99 3.23 -23.00
N ALA A 259 7.50 4.34 -22.47
CA ALA A 259 7.10 5.69 -22.85
C ALA A 259 7.66 6.16 -24.21
N GLY A 260 8.49 5.36 -24.89
CA GLY A 260 9.16 5.75 -26.15
C GLY A 260 10.15 6.89 -25.98
N ILE A 261 10.72 7.09 -24.79
CA ILE A 261 11.71 8.15 -24.52
C ILE A 261 13.10 7.64 -24.92
N THR A 262 13.65 8.18 -26.02
CA THR A 262 14.94 7.78 -26.57
C THR A 262 16.01 8.87 -26.46
N THR A 263 15.62 10.08 -26.11
CA THR A 263 16.50 11.28 -26.10
C THR A 263 17.28 11.42 -24.79
N CYS A 264 16.86 10.75 -23.71
CA CYS A 264 17.50 10.85 -22.41
C CYS A 264 18.42 9.66 -22.14
N HIS A 265 19.72 9.93 -21.95
CA HIS A 265 20.68 8.93 -21.52
C HIS A 265 20.57 8.68 -20.02
N VAL A 266 20.18 7.46 -19.60
CA VAL A 266 20.13 7.08 -18.18
C VAL A 266 21.45 6.41 -17.78
N ARG A 267 22.17 7.04 -16.84
CA ARG A 267 23.46 6.58 -16.30
C ARG A 267 23.21 5.90 -14.93
N PRO A 268 23.78 4.70 -14.69
CA PRO A 268 23.74 4.09 -13.35
C PRO A 268 24.59 4.91 -12.36
N LEU A 269 24.10 5.04 -11.13
CA LEU A 269 24.79 5.65 -9.99
C LEU A 269 24.88 4.68 -8.83
N HIS A 270 25.96 4.73 -8.09
CA HIS A 270 26.01 4.15 -6.74
C HIS A 270 25.23 5.03 -5.75
N THR A 271 24.72 4.43 -4.69
CA THR A 271 24.05 5.14 -3.59
C THR A 271 24.93 6.27 -3.02
N ALA A 272 26.25 6.05 -2.91
CA ALA A 272 27.20 7.04 -2.42
C ALA A 272 27.31 8.29 -3.32
N GLU A 273 26.96 8.19 -4.62
CA GLU A 273 26.97 9.33 -5.56
C GLU A 273 25.71 10.21 -5.44
N TYR A 274 24.68 9.75 -4.71
CA TYR A 274 23.42 10.47 -4.54
C TYR A 274 22.99 10.47 -3.07
N PRO A 275 23.66 11.23 -2.20
CA PRO A 275 23.32 11.28 -0.79
C PRO A 275 21.91 11.84 -0.57
N THR A 276 21.18 11.24 0.35
CA THR A 276 19.81 11.63 0.73
C THR A 276 19.71 11.73 2.26
N PRO A 277 18.80 12.57 2.81
CA PRO A 277 18.61 12.70 4.25
C PRO A 277 18.29 11.36 4.93
N ALA A 278 17.34 10.62 4.39
CA ALA A 278 16.99 9.30 4.91
C ALA A 278 17.88 8.19 4.32
N ALA A 279 18.33 7.28 5.17
CA ALA A 279 18.97 6.04 4.73
C ALA A 279 17.98 5.17 3.95
N ARG A 280 18.37 4.75 2.74
CA ARG A 280 17.58 3.85 1.91
C ARG A 280 18.16 2.45 1.92
N PRO A 281 17.32 1.39 2.00
CA PRO A 281 17.80 0.02 2.00
C PRO A 281 18.48 -0.33 0.67
N HIS A 282 19.62 -1.02 0.72
CA HIS A 282 20.24 -1.58 -0.48
C HIS A 282 19.46 -2.76 -1.04
N TYR A 283 18.78 -3.51 -0.17
CA TYR A 283 17.93 -4.63 -0.54
C TYR A 283 16.60 -4.54 0.19
N SER A 284 15.49 -4.55 -0.54
CA SER A 284 14.14 -4.42 0.03
C SER A 284 13.13 -5.38 -0.60
N VAL A 285 13.60 -6.49 -1.17
CA VAL A 285 12.72 -7.49 -1.77
C VAL A 285 11.94 -8.23 -0.69
N LEU A 286 10.61 -8.23 -0.82
CA LEU A 286 9.69 -8.90 0.09
C LEU A 286 9.31 -10.29 -0.44
N ASP A 287 9.30 -11.30 0.42
CA ASP A 287 8.70 -12.60 0.13
C ASP A 287 7.18 -12.50 0.21
N LYS A 288 6.48 -13.02 -0.77
CA LYS A 288 5.01 -12.95 -0.91
C LYS A 288 4.33 -14.32 -0.75
N THR A 289 5.09 -15.32 -0.34
CA THR A 289 4.60 -16.70 -0.25
C THR A 289 3.39 -16.81 0.65
N LYS A 290 3.42 -16.14 1.80
CA LYS A 290 2.33 -16.19 2.80
C LYS A 290 1.02 -15.65 2.24
N ILE A 291 1.00 -14.46 1.64
CA ILE A 291 -0.24 -13.87 1.12
C ILE A 291 -0.78 -14.66 -0.09
N LYS A 292 0.12 -15.17 -0.95
CA LYS A 292 -0.24 -16.05 -2.08
C LYS A 292 -0.92 -17.33 -1.61
N GLN A 293 -0.37 -17.98 -0.60
CA GLN A 293 -0.95 -19.21 -0.04
C GLN A 293 -2.25 -18.96 0.72
N THR A 294 -2.32 -17.86 1.49
CA THR A 294 -3.52 -17.54 2.29
C THR A 294 -4.74 -17.29 1.42
N TYR A 295 -4.57 -16.59 0.29
CA TYR A 295 -5.68 -16.16 -0.55
C TYR A 295 -5.75 -16.84 -1.92
N GLY A 296 -4.84 -17.76 -2.22
CA GLY A 296 -4.82 -18.48 -3.50
C GLY A 296 -4.60 -17.54 -4.69
N ILE A 297 -3.82 -16.47 -4.53
CA ILE A 297 -3.62 -15.45 -5.56
C ILE A 297 -2.33 -15.69 -6.35
N GLU A 298 -2.36 -15.30 -7.63
CA GLU A 298 -1.18 -15.08 -8.46
C GLU A 298 -0.85 -13.59 -8.44
N VAL A 299 0.44 -13.27 -8.26
CA VAL A 299 0.92 -11.88 -8.23
C VAL A 299 1.46 -11.53 -9.61
N PRO A 300 0.99 -10.43 -10.24
CA PRO A 300 1.47 -10.00 -11.55
C PRO A 300 2.96 -9.66 -11.55
N TYR A 301 3.63 -9.88 -12.69
CA TYR A 301 4.99 -9.44 -12.90
C TYR A 301 5.06 -7.91 -13.00
N TRP A 302 6.06 -7.31 -12.36
CA TRP A 302 6.16 -5.86 -12.20
C TRP A 302 6.12 -5.07 -13.52
N GLU A 303 6.73 -5.62 -14.60
CA GLU A 303 6.77 -4.90 -15.88
C GLU A 303 5.42 -4.92 -16.60
N ASP A 304 4.62 -5.96 -16.44
CA ASP A 304 3.28 -6.04 -17.01
C ASP A 304 2.35 -5.05 -16.31
N SER A 305 2.42 -4.98 -14.97
CA SER A 305 1.71 -3.97 -14.18
C SER A 305 2.17 -2.55 -14.51
N LEU A 306 3.47 -2.33 -14.80
CA LEU A 306 3.98 -1.04 -15.23
C LEU A 306 3.39 -0.62 -16.58
N LYS A 307 3.35 -1.52 -17.56
CA LYS A 307 2.73 -1.26 -18.88
C LYS A 307 1.28 -0.85 -18.73
N GLU A 308 0.50 -1.60 -17.96
CA GLU A 308 -0.91 -1.29 -17.70
C GLU A 308 -1.09 0.08 -17.02
N CYS A 309 -0.28 0.39 -16.01
CA CYS A 309 -0.31 1.70 -15.38
C CYS A 309 -0.02 2.83 -16.37
N MET A 310 0.98 2.65 -17.23
CA MET A 310 1.42 3.68 -18.17
C MET A 310 0.44 3.88 -19.33
N GLU A 311 -0.27 2.85 -19.77
CA GLU A 311 -1.38 2.98 -20.73
C GLU A 311 -2.46 3.93 -20.21
N GLY A 312 -2.77 3.87 -18.93
CA GLY A 312 -3.70 4.80 -18.26
C GLY A 312 -3.17 6.23 -18.08
N LEU A 313 -1.86 6.47 -18.29
CA LEU A 313 -1.23 7.80 -18.22
C LEU A 313 -1.10 8.46 -19.60
N THR A 314 -1.17 7.70 -20.67
CA THR A 314 -1.12 8.22 -22.04
C THR A 314 -2.53 8.69 -22.42
N PRO A 315 -2.72 9.95 -22.90
CA PRO A 315 -4.00 10.35 -23.47
C PRO A 315 -4.38 9.36 -24.58
N GLN A 316 -5.54 8.69 -24.45
CA GLN A 316 -6.05 7.88 -25.55
C GLN A 316 -6.12 8.75 -26.80
N ALA A 317 -5.44 8.33 -27.87
CA ALA A 317 -5.64 8.93 -29.18
C ALA A 317 -7.17 8.88 -29.46
N PRO A 318 -7.77 9.98 -29.96
CA PRO A 318 -9.17 9.95 -30.31
C PRO A 318 -9.40 8.78 -31.25
N SER A 319 -10.35 7.89 -30.89
CA SER A 319 -10.78 6.81 -31.79
C SER A 319 -11.07 7.42 -33.15
N PRO A 320 -10.56 6.85 -34.25
CA PRO A 320 -10.94 7.32 -35.57
C PRO A 320 -12.47 7.28 -35.62
N ARG A 321 -13.08 8.45 -35.80
CA ARG A 321 -14.53 8.53 -36.05
C ARG A 321 -14.76 7.66 -37.25
N GLY A 322 -15.53 6.59 -37.08
CA GLY A 322 -15.98 5.83 -38.20
C GLY A 322 -16.64 6.78 -39.20
N GLU A 323 -16.06 6.86 -40.38
CA GLU A 323 -16.74 7.46 -41.51
C GLU A 323 -17.96 6.57 -41.76
N GLY A 324 -19.11 7.04 -41.25
CA GLY A 324 -20.39 6.46 -41.54
C GLY A 324 -20.78 6.89 -42.94
N GLU A 325 -20.98 5.92 -43.79
CA GLU A 325 -21.76 6.06 -45.02
C GLU A 325 -23.19 6.52 -44.73
#